data_f7a8a16ee0faad87a2988d34cc4712a0
#
_entry.id   f7a8a16ee0faad87a2988d34cc4712a0
#
_cell.length_a   1.000
_cell.length_b   1.000
_cell.length_c   1.000
_cell.angle_alpha   90.00
_cell.angle_beta   90.00
_cell.angle_gamma   90.00
#
_symmetry.space_group_name_H-M   'P 1'
#
loop_
_entity.id
_entity.type
_entity.pdbx_description
1 polymer ?
#
loop_
_entity_poly.entity_id
_entity_poly.type
_entity_poly.pdbx_seq_one_letter_code
_entity_poly.pdbx_strand_id
1 'polypeptide(L)'
;MVPQAGRRGTRRPWDDRAAGACYHERMDRPRKIISCEVLRNEVERVNPGYEVDFFEGALHDYPDRMRVAIQQRIDDTPGACELLLCCGRCSNGATGLDAGPHRLVLPAVDDCISLVLGSRENYLQEHRAQPGTYYYTRGWIDFIQDPYKEYLKIVPKYGEEKAAMVARMIMEHYTRVAVIETPGVPGVEDKRAYLDEVCAFYDLPLEPLTGSLRFFEKLMGGPYDDEFIVVEPGGSLDERRFWDLPGA
;
A
#
# COMPACT_ATOMS: atom_id res chain seq x y z
N MET A 1 8.72 -71.67 6.18
CA MET A 1 9.51 -71.91 4.97
C MET A 1 9.12 -70.83 3.95
N VAL A 2 10.07 -70.14 3.38
CA VAL A 2 10.10 -69.09 2.35
C VAL A 2 9.95 -67.67 2.89
N PRO A 3 11.01 -66.83 2.80
CA PRO A 3 10.97 -65.41 3.04
C PRO A 3 10.66 -64.64 1.75
N GLN A 4 9.80 -63.64 1.85
CA GLN A 4 9.52 -62.73 0.73
C GLN A 4 10.47 -61.52 0.80
N ALA A 5 11.09 -61.28 -0.31
CA ALA A 5 12.04 -60.19 -0.55
C ALA A 5 11.35 -58.83 -0.63
N GLY A 6 11.81 -57.89 0.16
CA GLY A 6 11.39 -56.50 0.10
C GLY A 6 11.87 -55.79 -1.19
N ARG A 7 10.93 -55.15 -1.90
CA ARG A 7 11.21 -54.22 -2.99
C ARG A 7 11.67 -52.88 -2.40
N ARG A 8 12.94 -52.56 -2.56
CA ARG A 8 13.49 -51.23 -2.31
C ARG A 8 13.01 -50.29 -3.44
N GLY A 9 12.14 -49.38 -3.14
CA GLY A 9 11.80 -48.25 -4.03
C GLY A 9 13.01 -47.30 -4.11
N THR A 10 13.60 -47.18 -5.28
CA THR A 10 14.61 -46.18 -5.59
C THR A 10 13.96 -44.82 -5.60
N ARG A 11 14.29 -43.97 -4.62
CA ARG A 11 13.98 -42.54 -4.67
C ARG A 11 14.73 -41.94 -5.85
N ARG A 12 14.02 -41.30 -6.78
CA ARG A 12 14.63 -40.50 -7.84
C ARG A 12 15.37 -39.34 -7.21
N PRO A 13 16.61 -39.00 -7.64
CA PRO A 13 17.27 -37.78 -7.20
C PRO A 13 16.43 -36.59 -7.67
N TRP A 14 16.20 -35.64 -6.77
CA TRP A 14 15.63 -34.33 -7.11
C TRP A 14 16.52 -33.69 -8.14
N ASP A 15 15.94 -33.19 -9.22
CA ASP A 15 16.67 -32.54 -10.31
C ASP A 15 17.05 -31.12 -9.88
N ASP A 16 18.19 -30.98 -9.20
CA ASP A 16 18.75 -29.71 -8.73
C ASP A 16 18.96 -28.69 -9.87
N ARG A 17 18.92 -29.14 -11.13
CA ARG A 17 19.01 -28.26 -12.29
C ARG A 17 17.75 -27.47 -12.55
N ALA A 18 16.57 -28.01 -12.27
CA ALA A 18 15.30 -27.30 -12.43
C ALA A 18 15.14 -26.20 -11.35
N ALA A 19 15.59 -26.47 -10.13
CA ALA A 19 15.58 -25.48 -9.05
C ALA A 19 16.57 -24.32 -9.31
N GLY A 20 17.77 -24.61 -9.84
CA GLY A 20 18.77 -23.61 -10.19
C GLY A 20 18.34 -22.72 -11.37
N ALA A 21 17.72 -23.29 -12.41
CA ALA A 21 17.21 -22.53 -13.56
C ALA A 21 16.08 -21.57 -13.14
N CYS A 22 15.17 -22.04 -12.29
CA CYS A 22 14.08 -21.21 -11.77
C CYS A 22 14.58 -20.08 -10.84
N TYR A 23 15.70 -20.28 -10.14
CA TYR A 23 16.31 -19.27 -9.27
C TYR A 23 17.04 -18.18 -10.09
N HIS A 24 17.74 -18.55 -11.17
CA HIS A 24 18.40 -17.61 -12.07
C HIS A 24 17.42 -16.76 -12.89
N GLU A 25 16.30 -17.34 -13.37
CA GLU A 25 15.26 -16.60 -14.07
C GLU A 25 14.55 -15.57 -13.17
N ARG A 26 14.55 -15.75 -11.83
CA ARG A 26 13.98 -14.80 -10.87
C ARG A 26 14.83 -13.54 -10.69
N MET A 27 16.14 -13.61 -10.88
CA MET A 27 17.08 -12.50 -10.64
C MET A 27 17.19 -11.52 -11.81
N ASP A 28 16.66 -11.86 -13.00
CA ASP A 28 16.95 -11.15 -14.25
C ASP A 28 15.72 -10.43 -14.86
N ARG A 29 14.57 -10.40 -14.14
CA ARG A 29 13.37 -9.70 -14.64
C ARG A 29 13.50 -8.20 -14.47
N PRO A 30 13.22 -7.39 -15.50
CA PRO A 30 13.11 -5.96 -15.34
C PRO A 30 12.07 -5.63 -14.25
N ARG A 31 12.37 -4.61 -13.45
CA ARG A 31 11.47 -4.14 -12.39
C ARG A 31 10.79 -2.85 -12.79
N LYS A 32 9.49 -2.75 -12.49
CA LYS A 32 8.70 -1.53 -12.62
C LYS A 32 7.86 -1.36 -11.36
N ILE A 33 7.66 -0.11 -10.96
CA ILE A 33 6.84 0.25 -9.81
C ILE A 33 5.50 0.77 -10.31
N ILE A 34 4.41 0.26 -9.73
CA ILE A 34 3.07 0.82 -9.86
C ILE A 34 2.66 1.31 -8.47
N SER A 35 2.45 2.61 -8.29
CA SER A 35 2.25 3.20 -6.97
C SER A 35 1.07 4.15 -6.92
N CYS A 36 0.43 4.21 -5.75
CA CYS A 36 -0.45 5.32 -5.42
C CYS A 36 0.36 6.63 -5.33
N GLU A 37 -0.12 7.71 -5.94
CA GLU A 37 0.58 9.01 -5.92
C GLU A 37 0.70 9.61 -4.51
N VAL A 38 -0.14 9.19 -3.56
CA VAL A 38 -0.02 9.57 -2.14
C VAL A 38 1.33 9.16 -1.55
N LEU A 39 1.96 8.11 -2.08
CA LEU A 39 3.24 7.56 -1.64
C LEU A 39 4.42 8.02 -2.50
N ARG A 40 4.21 9.04 -3.35
CA ARG A 40 5.21 9.53 -4.31
C ARG A 40 6.54 9.87 -3.65
N ASN A 41 6.50 10.65 -2.59
CA ASN A 41 7.72 11.13 -1.93
C ASN A 41 8.57 9.98 -1.37
N GLU A 42 7.94 9.01 -0.73
CA GLU A 42 8.59 7.83 -0.17
C GLU A 42 9.16 6.92 -1.28
N VAL A 43 8.37 6.68 -2.33
CA VAL A 43 8.80 5.88 -3.49
C VAL A 43 9.98 6.54 -4.20
N GLU A 44 9.90 7.82 -4.54
CA GLU A 44 10.98 8.55 -5.21
C GLU A 44 12.26 8.59 -4.36
N ARG A 45 12.11 8.66 -3.04
CA ARG A 45 13.25 8.68 -2.09
C ARG A 45 14.06 7.38 -2.10
N VAL A 46 13.39 6.22 -2.22
CA VAL A 46 14.06 4.91 -2.13
C VAL A 46 14.25 4.23 -3.48
N ASN A 47 13.66 4.77 -4.56
CA ASN A 47 13.72 4.16 -5.88
C ASN A 47 15.16 4.08 -6.41
N PRO A 48 15.68 2.88 -6.71
CA PRO A 48 17.04 2.72 -7.23
C PRO A 48 17.16 3.03 -8.74
N GLY A 49 16.12 3.59 -9.36
CA GLY A 49 16.09 3.94 -10.78
C GLY A 49 15.13 3.08 -11.62
N TYR A 50 14.17 2.39 -10.98
CA TYR A 50 13.11 1.70 -11.70
C TYR A 50 12.10 2.70 -12.31
N GLU A 51 11.48 2.33 -13.43
CA GLU A 51 10.34 3.07 -13.97
C GLU A 51 9.20 3.06 -12.96
N VAL A 52 8.54 4.22 -12.77
CA VAL A 52 7.41 4.37 -11.86
C VAL A 52 6.19 4.85 -12.62
N ASP A 53 5.07 4.17 -12.44
CA ASP A 53 3.76 4.55 -12.93
C ASP A 53 2.84 4.85 -11.74
N PHE A 54 2.48 6.13 -11.57
CA PHE A 54 1.62 6.55 -10.47
C PHE A 54 0.16 6.57 -10.90
N PHE A 55 -0.73 6.02 -10.05
CA PHE A 55 -2.17 6.17 -10.18
C PHE A 55 -2.72 7.16 -9.15
N GLU A 56 -3.86 7.74 -9.47
CA GLU A 56 -4.50 8.79 -8.68
C GLU A 56 -4.89 8.30 -7.27
N GLY A 57 -4.52 9.07 -6.25
CA GLY A 57 -4.82 8.75 -4.85
C GLY A 57 -6.31 8.71 -4.54
N ALA A 58 -7.09 9.58 -5.16
CA ALA A 58 -8.55 9.64 -5.00
C ALA A 58 -9.29 8.35 -5.40
N LEU A 59 -8.63 7.42 -6.09
CA LEU A 59 -9.22 6.13 -6.44
C LEU A 59 -9.48 5.21 -5.23
N HIS A 60 -8.86 5.47 -4.08
CA HIS A 60 -9.14 4.67 -2.87
C HIS A 60 -10.62 4.75 -2.41
N ASP A 61 -11.34 5.83 -2.74
CA ASP A 61 -12.78 5.98 -2.50
C ASP A 61 -13.63 5.16 -3.48
N TYR A 62 -13.03 4.65 -4.57
CA TYR A 62 -13.69 3.90 -5.65
C TYR A 62 -12.94 2.59 -5.96
N PRO A 63 -13.05 1.55 -5.09
CA PRO A 63 -12.24 0.33 -5.19
C PRO A 63 -12.28 -0.35 -6.55
N ASP A 64 -13.44 -0.39 -7.20
CA ASP A 64 -13.56 -0.99 -8.54
C ASP A 64 -12.81 -0.19 -9.61
N ARG A 65 -12.81 1.15 -9.53
CA ARG A 65 -12.03 2.00 -10.44
C ARG A 65 -10.54 1.87 -10.17
N MET A 66 -10.15 1.78 -8.91
CA MET A 66 -8.75 1.55 -8.52
C MET A 66 -8.25 0.22 -9.09
N ARG A 67 -9.03 -0.86 -8.97
CA ARG A 67 -8.69 -2.17 -9.54
C ARG A 67 -8.48 -2.08 -11.04
N VAL A 68 -9.40 -1.46 -11.76
CA VAL A 68 -9.28 -1.26 -13.22
C VAL A 68 -8.04 -0.47 -13.56
N ALA A 69 -7.75 0.62 -12.84
CA ALA A 69 -6.60 1.47 -13.10
C ALA A 69 -5.26 0.76 -12.84
N ILE A 70 -5.19 -0.10 -11.81
CA ILE A 70 -4.00 -0.92 -11.53
C ILE A 70 -3.86 -2.02 -12.58
N GLN A 71 -4.95 -2.75 -12.90
CA GLN A 71 -4.94 -3.82 -13.89
C GLN A 71 -4.49 -3.31 -15.26
N GLN A 72 -5.00 -2.16 -15.68
CA GLN A 72 -4.59 -1.56 -16.95
C GLN A 72 -3.06 -1.33 -17.02
N ARG A 73 -2.45 -0.86 -15.93
CA ARG A 73 -1.00 -0.65 -15.86
C ARG A 73 -0.21 -1.94 -15.90
N ILE A 74 -0.76 -3.00 -15.30
CA ILE A 74 -0.19 -4.34 -15.39
C ILE A 74 -0.23 -4.81 -16.85
N ASP A 75 -1.40 -4.73 -17.49
CA ASP A 75 -1.64 -5.21 -18.85
C ASP A 75 -0.84 -4.42 -19.91
N ASP A 76 -0.67 -3.11 -19.70
CA ASP A 76 0.07 -2.23 -20.61
C ASP A 76 1.60 -2.35 -20.45
N THR A 77 2.09 -3.06 -19.42
CA THR A 77 3.52 -3.25 -19.22
C THR A 77 4.07 -4.30 -20.20
N PRO A 78 5.03 -3.95 -21.05
CA PRO A 78 5.54 -4.87 -22.06
C PRO A 78 6.45 -5.94 -21.47
N GLY A 79 6.38 -7.15 -22.01
CA GLY A 79 7.25 -8.26 -21.64
C GLY A 79 6.89 -8.88 -20.28
N ALA A 80 7.83 -9.63 -19.72
CA ALA A 80 7.67 -10.26 -18.40
C ALA A 80 8.52 -9.52 -17.35
N CYS A 81 7.87 -8.77 -16.46
CA CYS A 81 8.50 -7.94 -15.44
C CYS A 81 8.21 -8.48 -14.01
N GLU A 82 8.99 -8.02 -13.05
CA GLU A 82 8.61 -8.01 -11.64
C GLU A 82 7.98 -6.64 -11.34
N LEU A 83 6.66 -6.61 -11.09
CA LEU A 83 5.89 -5.41 -10.81
C LEU A 83 5.76 -5.21 -9.32
N LEU A 84 6.32 -4.12 -8.82
CA LEU A 84 6.29 -3.74 -7.41
C LEU A 84 5.07 -2.83 -7.20
N LEU A 85 4.00 -3.37 -6.63
CA LEU A 85 2.78 -2.62 -6.36
C LEU A 85 2.90 -1.90 -5.02
N CYS A 86 3.14 -0.59 -5.04
CA CYS A 86 3.27 0.21 -3.85
C CYS A 86 1.91 0.82 -3.45
N CYS A 87 1.07 -0.01 -2.85
CA CYS A 87 -0.24 0.32 -2.28
C CYS A 87 -0.63 -0.75 -1.25
N GLY A 88 -1.58 -0.44 -0.39
CA GLY A 88 -2.25 -1.45 0.45
C GLY A 88 -3.45 -2.07 -0.27
N ARG A 89 -4.22 -2.90 0.47
CA ARG A 89 -5.49 -3.47 -0.01
C ARG A 89 -6.50 -2.39 -0.42
N CYS A 90 -6.53 -1.26 0.30
CA CYS A 90 -7.33 -0.06 0.03
C CYS A 90 -8.79 -0.40 -0.32
N SER A 91 -9.56 -0.84 0.69
CA SER A 91 -10.99 -1.23 0.53
C SER A 91 -11.22 -2.27 -0.58
N ASN A 92 -10.29 -3.21 -0.78
CA ASN A 92 -10.26 -4.22 -1.85
C ASN A 92 -9.96 -3.69 -3.27
N GLY A 93 -9.51 -2.44 -3.41
CA GLY A 93 -9.11 -1.90 -4.71
C GLY A 93 -7.90 -2.60 -5.33
N ALA A 94 -7.02 -3.17 -4.51
CA ALA A 94 -5.88 -3.94 -4.98
C ALA A 94 -6.11 -5.46 -4.99
N THR A 95 -7.35 -5.95 -4.93
CA THR A 95 -7.67 -7.39 -4.97
C THR A 95 -8.23 -7.80 -6.34
N GLY A 96 -8.13 -9.09 -6.67
CA GLY A 96 -8.61 -9.63 -7.94
C GLY A 96 -7.78 -9.20 -9.16
N LEU A 97 -6.53 -8.79 -8.95
CA LEU A 97 -5.60 -8.43 -10.02
C LEU A 97 -5.01 -9.68 -10.65
N ASP A 98 -5.01 -9.76 -11.97
CA ASP A 98 -4.34 -10.81 -12.72
C ASP A 98 -2.91 -10.42 -13.04
N ALA A 99 -1.98 -11.31 -12.73
CA ALA A 99 -0.56 -11.06 -12.94
C ALA A 99 -0.15 -11.13 -14.42
N GLY A 100 -0.92 -11.80 -15.27
CA GLY A 100 -0.54 -12.02 -16.65
C GLY A 100 0.85 -12.68 -16.76
N PRO A 101 1.77 -12.16 -17.58
CA PRO A 101 3.13 -12.68 -17.69
C PRO A 101 4.06 -12.20 -16.56
N HIS A 102 3.59 -11.31 -15.69
CA HIS A 102 4.39 -10.64 -14.68
C HIS A 102 4.41 -11.41 -13.36
N ARG A 103 5.37 -11.06 -12.52
CA ARG A 103 5.39 -11.39 -11.11
C ARG A 103 4.98 -10.15 -10.33
N LEU A 104 3.89 -10.23 -9.54
CA LEU A 104 3.47 -9.10 -8.71
C LEU A 104 4.02 -9.26 -7.31
N VAL A 105 4.50 -8.16 -6.74
CA VAL A 105 4.93 -8.07 -5.34
C VAL A 105 4.26 -6.87 -4.73
N LEU A 106 3.55 -7.06 -3.62
CA LEU A 106 2.90 -5.97 -2.91
C LEU A 106 2.94 -6.19 -1.39
N PRO A 107 2.93 -5.10 -0.60
CA PRO A 107 2.86 -5.21 0.85
C PRO A 107 1.55 -5.84 1.32
N ALA A 108 1.63 -6.74 2.30
CA ALA A 108 0.50 -7.42 2.91
C ALA A 108 -0.14 -6.53 4.02
N VAL A 109 -0.71 -5.39 3.63
CA VAL A 109 -1.28 -4.39 4.54
C VAL A 109 -2.65 -3.91 4.09
N ASP A 110 -3.44 -3.38 5.03
CA ASP A 110 -4.81 -2.94 4.76
C ASP A 110 -4.85 -1.63 3.95
N ASP A 111 -3.95 -0.69 4.25
CA ASP A 111 -3.88 0.63 3.61
C ASP A 111 -2.46 1.22 3.58
N CYS A 112 -2.33 2.43 3.03
CA CYS A 112 -1.05 3.12 2.92
C CYS A 112 -0.51 3.63 4.27
N ILE A 113 -1.34 3.76 5.31
CA ILE A 113 -0.89 4.22 6.64
C ILE A 113 0.07 3.20 7.25
N SER A 114 -0.24 1.90 7.11
CA SER A 114 0.66 0.83 7.53
C SER A 114 2.03 0.90 6.86
N LEU A 115 2.06 1.29 5.57
CA LEU A 115 3.30 1.46 4.81
C LEU A 115 4.16 2.60 5.38
N VAL A 116 3.54 3.77 5.57
CA VAL A 116 4.28 4.95 6.07
C VAL A 116 4.64 4.84 7.55
N LEU A 117 3.91 4.06 8.36
CA LEU A 117 4.29 3.74 9.73
C LEU A 117 5.35 2.62 9.82
N GLY A 118 5.74 2.03 8.69
CA GLY A 118 6.86 1.11 8.55
C GLY A 118 6.58 -0.34 8.94
N SER A 119 5.43 -0.66 9.53
CA SER A 119 4.96 -2.03 9.75
C SER A 119 3.45 -2.07 10.03
N ARG A 120 2.83 -3.21 9.71
CA ARG A 120 1.44 -3.48 10.09
C ARG A 120 1.26 -3.47 11.61
N GLU A 121 2.24 -3.99 12.34
CA GLU A 121 2.21 -4.02 13.82
C GLU A 121 2.20 -2.61 14.41
N ASN A 122 3.04 -1.68 13.93
CA ASN A 122 3.04 -0.28 14.37
C ASN A 122 1.66 0.36 14.13
N TYR A 123 1.07 0.13 12.95
CA TYR A 123 -0.27 0.61 12.64
C TYR A 123 -1.31 0.05 13.62
N LEU A 124 -1.31 -1.26 13.87
CA LEU A 124 -2.26 -1.88 14.78
C LEU A 124 -2.11 -1.41 16.23
N GLN A 125 -0.88 -1.19 16.69
CA GLN A 125 -0.61 -0.62 18.03
C GLN A 125 -1.16 0.79 18.12
N GLU A 126 -0.88 1.63 17.13
CA GLU A 126 -1.36 3.00 17.04
C GLU A 126 -2.89 3.06 17.00
N HIS A 127 -3.50 2.23 16.14
CA HIS A 127 -4.95 2.17 16.00
C HIS A 127 -5.65 1.67 17.28
N ARG A 128 -5.07 0.70 18.01
CA ARG A 128 -5.61 0.25 19.30
C ARG A 128 -5.51 1.32 20.38
N ALA A 129 -4.41 2.08 20.36
CA ALA A 129 -4.21 3.17 21.34
C ALA A 129 -5.13 4.35 21.07
N GLN A 130 -5.37 4.69 19.81
CA GLN A 130 -6.12 5.88 19.36
C GLN A 130 -6.96 5.57 18.12
N PRO A 131 -8.08 4.83 18.23
CA PRO A 131 -8.86 4.40 17.08
C PRO A 131 -9.50 5.55 16.30
N GLY A 132 -9.79 6.68 16.96
CA GLY A 132 -10.35 7.89 16.35
C GLY A 132 -9.29 8.81 15.74
N THR A 133 -8.28 8.29 15.05
CA THR A 133 -7.22 9.10 14.44
C THR A 133 -7.47 9.34 12.96
N TYR A 134 -7.49 10.61 12.53
CA TYR A 134 -7.41 10.98 11.11
C TYR A 134 -5.95 11.26 10.76
N TYR A 135 -5.43 10.50 9.78
CA TYR A 135 -4.01 10.56 9.42
C TYR A 135 -3.76 11.48 8.24
N TYR A 136 -2.73 12.30 8.36
CA TYR A 136 -2.16 13.06 7.27
C TYR A 136 -0.72 12.64 7.00
N THR A 137 -0.36 12.55 5.73
CA THR A 137 1.02 12.55 5.23
C THR A 137 1.19 13.72 4.29
N ARG A 138 2.41 14.04 3.87
CA ARG A 138 2.64 15.03 2.82
C ARG A 138 1.84 14.70 1.55
N GLY A 139 1.92 13.46 1.07
CA GLY A 139 1.20 13.04 -0.12
C GLY A 139 -0.31 13.05 0.05
N TRP A 140 -0.83 12.76 1.24
CA TRP A 140 -2.25 12.88 1.53
C TRP A 140 -2.73 14.32 1.35
N ILE A 141 -1.99 15.29 1.91
CA ILE A 141 -2.32 16.71 1.78
C ILE A 141 -2.26 17.16 0.32
N ASP A 142 -1.26 16.73 -0.43
CA ASP A 142 -1.05 17.19 -1.81
C ASP A 142 -2.04 16.57 -2.81
N PHE A 143 -2.45 15.32 -2.64
CA PHE A 143 -3.19 14.55 -3.66
C PHE A 143 -4.62 14.17 -3.28
N ILE A 144 -5.03 14.27 -2.00
CA ILE A 144 -6.37 13.83 -1.58
C ILE A 144 -7.30 15.02 -1.33
N GLN A 145 -8.55 14.84 -1.72
CA GLN A 145 -9.66 15.71 -1.38
C GLN A 145 -10.19 15.30 -0.01
N ASP A 146 -9.57 15.79 1.06
CA ASP A 146 -9.99 15.50 2.43
C ASP A 146 -11.29 16.22 2.83
N PRO A 147 -11.94 15.88 3.97
CA PRO A 147 -13.21 16.48 4.38
C PRO A 147 -13.18 17.99 4.52
N TYR A 148 -12.05 18.61 4.89
CA TYR A 148 -11.94 20.07 5.00
C TYR A 148 -11.86 20.74 3.63
N LYS A 149 -11.10 20.19 2.70
CA LYS A 149 -11.09 20.67 1.30
C LYS A 149 -12.46 20.53 0.65
N GLU A 150 -13.16 19.42 0.90
CA GLU A 150 -14.53 19.24 0.39
C GLU A 150 -15.48 20.27 1.00
N TYR A 151 -15.36 20.58 2.30
CA TYR A 151 -16.10 21.66 2.94
C TYR A 151 -15.88 22.99 2.20
N LEU A 152 -14.64 23.41 2.00
CA LEU A 152 -14.31 24.65 1.30
C LEU A 152 -14.91 24.69 -0.11
N LYS A 153 -14.90 23.57 -0.82
CA LYS A 153 -15.41 23.43 -2.18
C LYS A 153 -16.94 23.56 -2.25
N ILE A 154 -17.67 23.05 -1.26
CA ILE A 154 -19.14 23.05 -1.28
C ILE A 154 -19.77 24.28 -0.64
N VAL A 155 -19.04 25.07 0.17
CA VAL A 155 -19.50 26.34 0.77
C VAL A 155 -20.17 27.27 -0.25
N PRO A 156 -19.59 27.58 -1.43
CA PRO A 156 -20.19 28.49 -2.40
C PRO A 156 -21.57 28.01 -2.90
N LYS A 157 -21.82 26.70 -2.89
CA LYS A 157 -23.07 26.12 -3.40
C LYS A 157 -24.16 25.98 -2.34
N TYR A 158 -23.78 25.59 -1.13
CA TYR A 158 -24.74 25.19 -0.10
C TYR A 158 -24.78 26.14 1.11
N GLY A 159 -23.88 27.12 1.18
CA GLY A 159 -23.67 28.01 2.32
C GLY A 159 -22.85 27.37 3.42
N GLU A 160 -22.21 28.20 4.24
CA GLU A 160 -21.25 27.79 5.26
C GLU A 160 -21.84 26.85 6.30
N GLU A 161 -23.05 27.18 6.84
CA GLU A 161 -23.70 26.39 7.89
C GLU A 161 -23.95 24.93 7.47
N LYS A 162 -24.54 24.73 6.27
CA LYS A 162 -24.83 23.38 5.77
C LYS A 162 -23.56 22.62 5.41
N ALA A 163 -22.61 23.31 4.79
CA ALA A 163 -21.33 22.70 4.44
C ALA A 163 -20.56 22.24 5.69
N ALA A 164 -20.50 23.09 6.73
CA ALA A 164 -19.86 22.77 8.00
C ALA A 164 -20.56 21.61 8.72
N MET A 165 -21.90 21.57 8.71
CA MET A 165 -22.66 20.46 9.29
C MET A 165 -22.26 19.12 8.63
N VAL A 166 -22.22 19.05 7.30
CA VAL A 166 -21.85 17.83 6.58
C VAL A 166 -20.40 17.42 6.89
N ALA A 167 -19.46 18.37 6.83
CA ALA A 167 -18.05 18.08 7.11
C ALA A 167 -17.84 17.57 8.54
N ARG A 168 -18.50 18.17 9.53
CA ARG A 168 -18.41 17.72 10.93
C ARG A 168 -19.06 16.35 11.15
N MET A 169 -20.14 16.01 10.45
CA MET A 169 -20.71 14.65 10.50
C MET A 169 -19.74 13.59 9.99
N ILE A 170 -18.96 13.89 8.95
CA ILE A 170 -17.93 12.95 8.44
C ILE A 170 -16.85 12.72 9.49
N MET A 171 -16.51 13.76 10.26
CA MET A 171 -15.41 13.73 11.23
C MET A 171 -15.84 13.44 12.67
N GLU A 172 -17.14 13.15 12.93
CA GLU A 172 -17.72 13.06 14.29
C GLU A 172 -17.07 12.01 15.21
N HIS A 173 -16.49 10.96 14.62
CA HIS A 173 -15.86 9.87 15.36
C HIS A 173 -14.33 10.04 15.50
N TYR A 174 -13.77 11.08 14.91
CA TYR A 174 -12.35 11.37 15.05
C TYR A 174 -12.08 12.19 16.31
N THR A 175 -11.02 11.84 17.01
CA THR A 175 -10.63 12.46 18.29
C THR A 175 -9.30 13.19 18.22
N ARG A 176 -8.54 12.98 17.14
CA ARG A 176 -7.31 13.71 16.82
C ARG A 176 -7.01 13.66 15.32
N VAL A 177 -6.18 14.59 14.91
CA VAL A 177 -5.43 14.58 13.66
C VAL A 177 -4.01 14.15 13.95
N ALA A 178 -3.50 13.15 13.24
CA ALA A 178 -2.10 12.75 13.32
C ALA A 178 -1.38 13.04 12.00
N VAL A 179 -0.25 13.73 12.06
CA VAL A 179 0.61 13.96 10.90
C VAL A 179 1.81 13.01 10.96
N ILE A 180 1.95 12.17 9.93
CA ILE A 180 3.06 11.22 9.84
C ILE A 180 4.17 11.87 9.02
N GLU A 181 5.32 12.08 9.66
CA GLU A 181 6.52 12.65 9.08
C GLU A 181 7.57 11.55 8.91
N THR A 182 7.89 11.23 7.66
CA THR A 182 8.88 10.19 7.34
C THR A 182 10.26 10.82 7.16
N PRO A 183 11.28 10.42 7.95
CA PRO A 183 12.62 10.96 7.83
C PRO A 183 13.20 10.79 6.43
N GLY A 184 13.75 11.88 5.86
CA GLY A 184 14.41 11.86 4.56
C GLY A 184 13.52 12.09 3.35
N VAL A 185 12.21 12.35 3.55
CA VAL A 185 11.29 12.86 2.52
C VAL A 185 10.81 14.28 2.88
N PRO A 186 10.22 15.03 1.94
CA PRO A 186 9.65 16.35 2.25
C PRO A 186 8.63 16.27 3.38
N GLY A 187 8.81 17.09 4.41
CA GLY A 187 7.87 17.22 5.52
C GLY A 187 6.63 18.06 5.18
N VAL A 188 5.91 18.48 6.20
CA VAL A 188 4.66 19.24 6.11
C VAL A 188 4.80 20.68 6.61
N GLU A 189 6.01 21.19 6.75
CA GLU A 189 6.26 22.52 7.34
C GLU A 189 5.56 23.65 6.54
N ASP A 190 5.56 23.56 5.22
CA ASP A 190 4.85 24.50 4.32
C ASP A 190 3.32 24.27 4.31
N LYS A 191 2.83 23.20 4.90
CA LYS A 191 1.40 22.86 5.05
C LYS A 191 0.88 23.11 6.47
N ARG A 192 1.73 23.60 7.36
CA ARG A 192 1.37 23.75 8.78
C ARG A 192 0.14 24.63 8.97
N ALA A 193 0.06 25.76 8.28
CA ALA A 193 -1.09 26.66 8.34
C ALA A 193 -2.40 25.95 7.94
N TYR A 194 -2.35 25.12 6.89
CA TYR A 194 -3.50 24.29 6.48
C TYR A 194 -3.91 23.30 7.56
N LEU A 195 -2.96 22.58 8.16
CA LEU A 195 -3.24 21.64 9.25
C LEU A 195 -3.83 22.31 10.48
N ASP A 196 -3.32 23.51 10.82
CA ASP A 196 -3.85 24.30 11.92
C ASP A 196 -5.31 24.75 11.66
N GLU A 197 -5.65 25.13 10.43
CA GLU A 197 -7.03 25.44 10.02
C GLU A 197 -7.96 24.21 10.12
N VAL A 198 -7.50 23.05 9.64
CA VAL A 198 -8.23 21.78 9.76
C VAL A 198 -8.53 21.46 11.22
N CYS A 199 -7.51 21.51 12.07
CA CYS A 199 -7.64 21.19 13.48
C CYS A 199 -8.55 22.18 14.22
N ALA A 200 -8.42 23.47 13.93
CA ALA A 200 -9.31 24.50 14.48
C ALA A 200 -10.77 24.33 14.04
N PHE A 201 -11.01 23.97 12.77
CA PHE A 201 -12.37 23.78 12.24
C PHE A 201 -13.11 22.59 12.88
N TYR A 202 -12.38 21.49 13.13
CA TYR A 202 -12.95 20.27 13.72
C TYR A 202 -12.80 20.19 15.24
N ASP A 203 -12.11 21.14 15.87
CA ASP A 203 -11.75 21.12 17.30
C ASP A 203 -10.99 19.84 17.70
N LEU A 204 -9.99 19.48 16.89
CA LEU A 204 -9.17 18.29 17.09
C LEU A 204 -7.72 18.66 17.38
N PRO A 205 -7.04 17.98 18.32
CA PRO A 205 -5.62 18.15 18.52
C PRO A 205 -4.80 17.63 17.33
N LEU A 206 -3.66 18.26 17.04
CA LEU A 206 -2.68 17.84 16.05
C LEU A 206 -1.49 17.18 16.76
N GLU A 207 -1.23 15.92 16.42
CA GLU A 207 -0.13 15.14 16.98
C GLU A 207 0.83 14.65 15.89
N PRO A 208 2.16 14.80 16.06
CA PRO A 208 3.13 14.25 15.14
C PRO A 208 3.35 12.77 15.40
N LEU A 209 3.51 12.00 14.32
CA LEU A 209 3.95 10.61 14.35
C LEU A 209 5.19 10.46 13.47
N THR A 210 6.11 9.59 13.87
CA THR A 210 7.30 9.30 13.08
C THR A 210 7.01 8.18 12.08
N GLY A 211 7.16 8.48 10.79
CA GLY A 211 7.08 7.52 9.70
C GLY A 211 8.38 6.75 9.47
N SER A 212 8.34 5.82 8.52
CA SER A 212 9.48 4.97 8.19
C SER A 212 9.51 4.62 6.70
N LEU A 213 10.71 4.59 6.12
CA LEU A 213 10.93 4.11 4.74
C LEU A 213 11.09 2.58 4.65
N ARG A 214 11.09 1.88 5.77
CA ARG A 214 11.43 0.44 5.86
C ARG A 214 10.64 -0.43 4.86
N PHE A 215 9.31 -0.28 4.76
CA PHE A 215 8.51 -1.06 3.82
C PHE A 215 8.86 -0.74 2.36
N PHE A 216 9.11 0.51 2.06
CA PHE A 216 9.48 0.96 0.73
C PHE A 216 10.85 0.41 0.32
N GLU A 217 11.85 0.50 1.20
CA GLU A 217 13.18 -0.08 0.98
C GLU A 217 13.12 -1.59 0.78
N LYS A 218 12.31 -2.30 1.60
CA LYS A 218 12.12 -3.74 1.51
C LYS A 218 11.36 -4.14 0.23
N LEU A 219 10.38 -3.35 -0.20
CA LEU A 219 9.69 -3.56 -1.49
C LEU A 219 10.67 -3.44 -2.67
N MET A 220 11.59 -2.45 -2.64
CA MET A 220 12.59 -2.25 -3.71
C MET A 220 13.65 -3.34 -3.76
N GLY A 221 14.10 -3.84 -2.59
CA GLY A 221 15.26 -4.72 -2.50
C GLY A 221 14.99 -6.17 -2.12
N GLY A 222 13.82 -6.48 -1.55
CA GLY A 222 13.57 -7.75 -0.89
C GLY A 222 14.38 -7.92 0.41
N PRO A 223 14.48 -9.11 0.97
CA PRO A 223 13.69 -10.29 0.60
C PRO A 223 12.19 -10.12 0.90
N TYR A 224 11.35 -10.82 0.13
CA TYR A 224 9.90 -10.79 0.32
C TYR A 224 9.48 -11.97 1.20
N ASP A 225 9.25 -11.69 2.47
CA ASP A 225 8.75 -12.61 3.48
C ASP A 225 7.21 -12.48 3.64
N ASP A 226 6.68 -12.83 4.82
CA ASP A 226 5.26 -12.77 5.18
C ASP A 226 4.67 -11.35 5.24
N GLU A 227 5.51 -10.31 5.20
CA GLU A 227 5.04 -8.93 5.04
C GLU A 227 4.66 -8.58 3.59
N PHE A 228 4.89 -9.48 2.63
CA PHE A 228 4.58 -9.27 1.22
C PHE A 228 3.77 -10.40 0.62
N ILE A 229 2.86 -10.03 -0.25
CA ILE A 229 2.15 -10.96 -1.12
C ILE A 229 2.89 -11.02 -2.44
N VAL A 230 3.24 -12.23 -2.87
CA VAL A 230 3.85 -12.49 -4.17
C VAL A 230 2.89 -13.30 -5.01
N VAL A 231 2.54 -12.79 -6.19
CA VAL A 231 1.73 -13.49 -7.20
C VAL A 231 2.64 -13.85 -8.35
N GLU A 232 2.79 -15.16 -8.59
CA GLU A 232 3.61 -15.64 -9.70
C GLU A 232 2.87 -15.47 -11.05
N PRO A 233 3.58 -15.46 -12.19
CA PRO A 233 2.97 -15.31 -13.51
C PRO A 233 1.82 -16.28 -13.75
N GLY A 234 0.73 -15.79 -14.34
CA GLY A 234 -0.51 -16.54 -14.58
C GLY A 234 -1.39 -16.71 -13.35
N GLY A 235 -0.95 -16.21 -12.18
CA GLY A 235 -1.76 -16.19 -10.97
C GLY A 235 -2.62 -14.94 -10.86
N SER A 236 -3.54 -14.94 -9.90
CA SER A 236 -4.33 -13.77 -9.52
C SER A 236 -4.20 -13.46 -8.03
N LEU A 237 -4.40 -12.20 -7.68
CA LEU A 237 -4.34 -11.72 -6.30
C LEU A 237 -5.67 -11.98 -5.59
N ASP A 238 -5.74 -13.07 -4.83
CA ASP A 238 -6.91 -13.42 -4.01
C ASP A 238 -6.95 -12.53 -2.75
N GLU A 239 -8.12 -11.95 -2.44
CA GLU A 239 -8.31 -11.13 -1.25
C GLU A 239 -8.01 -11.86 0.07
N ARG A 240 -8.22 -13.19 0.12
CA ARG A 240 -7.91 -14.02 1.29
C ARG A 240 -6.46 -13.92 1.72
N ARG A 241 -5.54 -13.60 0.81
CA ARG A 241 -4.12 -13.42 1.13
C ARG A 241 -3.84 -12.22 2.04
N PHE A 242 -4.80 -11.30 2.18
CA PHE A 242 -4.74 -10.21 3.14
C PHE A 242 -5.36 -10.58 4.52
N TRP A 243 -6.15 -11.67 4.60
CA TRP A 243 -6.77 -12.11 5.84
C TRP A 243 -5.89 -13.08 6.63
N ASP A 244 -5.09 -13.89 5.93
CA ASP A 244 -4.22 -14.91 6.54
C ASP A 244 -2.91 -14.29 7.09
N LEU A 245 -2.90 -12.98 7.38
CA LEU A 245 -1.72 -12.29 7.88
C LEU A 245 -1.50 -12.56 9.38
N PRO A 246 -0.24 -12.74 9.82
CA PRO A 246 0.07 -12.87 11.24
C PRO A 246 -0.47 -11.67 12.03
N GLY A 247 -1.30 -11.93 13.05
CA GLY A 247 -1.89 -10.89 13.91
C GLY A 247 -3.19 -10.27 13.40
N ALA A 248 -3.87 -10.88 12.40
CA ALA A 248 -5.22 -10.50 11.98
C ALA A 248 -6.27 -10.91 13.02
#